data_3b66f69bbbfe8591842d0ec996eb235f
#
_entry.id   3b66f69bbbfe8591842d0ec996eb235f
#
_cell.length_a   1.000
_cell.length_b   1.000
_cell.length_c   1.000
_cell.angle_alpha   90.00
_cell.angle_beta   90.00
_cell.angle_gamma   90.00
#
_symmetry.space_group_name_H-M   'P 1'
#
loop_
_entity.id
_entity.type
_entity.pdbx_description
1 polymer ?
#
loop_
_entity_poly.entity_id
_entity_poly.type
_entity_poly.pdbx_seq_one_letter_code
_entity_poly.pdbx_strand_id
1 'polypeptide(L)'
;FSVLPNSRGWLAGRVTLDDNQYLYDNSRRFTLHVPEQRNILLVNGSGVDGAYLRLGLSTELSSSSARFNLEEVSETALSASVLGQFDAVVLNGVTTLSSGERAAVTAYVNGGGGLLIFPGDDMQLDDFNGLLSDLGAGRITGISAGSASGQSVGVFDRVDTDHTLFEGMFESDLSGRTPQLEQPVFFRMMNYVPAQGAEQTIISLTGDVPFLQEIRSGQGSVLMFGVEAGVRWSDLPVRGLFVPLLYRSLYYLSATASVSGESMLTGSGMQLRLAGVPGATRITIRDEAGQEFVPEQRTVLGAVVAELTGSFFIPGTYDVLVNNDVVRRIVVHPDPAESNLAL
;
A
#
# COMPACT_ATOMS: atom_id res chain seq x y z
N PHE A 1 5.88 -9.44 18.25
CA PHE A 1 6.43 -8.16 18.76
C PHE A 1 6.44 -7.14 17.63
N SER A 2 6.16 -5.87 17.93
CA SER A 2 6.24 -4.76 17.00
C SER A 2 7.47 -3.90 17.32
N VAL A 3 8.09 -3.36 16.28
CA VAL A 3 9.25 -2.47 16.42
C VAL A 3 8.93 -1.16 15.72
N LEU A 4 9.06 -0.06 16.44
CA LEU A 4 8.93 1.27 15.86
C LEU A 4 10.29 1.73 15.34
N PRO A 5 10.42 2.03 14.03
CA PRO A 5 11.64 2.58 13.48
C PRO A 5 11.94 3.95 14.10
N ASN A 6 13.18 4.18 14.49
CA ASN A 6 13.63 5.45 15.09
C ASN A 6 14.28 6.42 14.09
N SER A 7 14.41 6.00 12.83
CA SER A 7 14.96 6.81 11.73
C SER A 7 14.27 6.49 10.41
N ARG A 8 14.47 7.36 9.42
CA ARG A 8 13.94 7.23 8.06
C ARG A 8 15.01 6.68 7.12
N GLY A 9 14.61 6.31 5.91
CA GLY A 9 15.46 5.71 4.89
C GLY A 9 15.56 4.20 5.02
N TRP A 10 16.61 3.62 4.45
CA TRP A 10 16.85 2.20 4.52
C TRP A 10 17.42 1.79 5.88
N LEU A 11 16.71 0.94 6.57
CA LEU A 11 17.08 0.38 7.86
C LEU A 11 17.44 -1.08 7.72
N ALA A 12 18.40 -1.54 8.52
CA ALA A 12 18.71 -2.95 8.68
C ALA A 12 18.37 -3.39 10.10
N GLY A 13 17.73 -4.53 10.22
CA GLY A 13 17.42 -5.15 11.50
C GLY A 13 17.94 -6.57 11.57
N ARG A 14 18.06 -7.08 12.79
CA ARG A 14 18.43 -8.45 13.06
C ARG A 14 17.50 -9.05 14.11
N VAL A 15 16.99 -10.22 13.83
CA VAL A 15 16.31 -11.07 14.82
C VAL A 15 17.27 -12.17 15.22
N THR A 16 17.47 -12.35 16.50
CA THR A 16 18.35 -13.38 17.06
C THR A 16 17.55 -14.27 17.99
N LEU A 17 17.73 -15.57 17.86
CA LEU A 17 17.22 -16.58 18.80
C LEU A 17 18.35 -16.98 19.73
N ASP A 18 18.06 -17.06 21.03
CA ASP A 18 18.99 -17.59 22.01
C ASP A 18 18.89 -19.11 22.04
N ASP A 19 19.64 -19.76 21.15
CA ASP A 19 19.80 -21.20 21.12
C ASP A 19 21.29 -21.52 21.20
N ASN A 20 21.66 -22.44 22.09
CA ASN A 20 23.04 -22.78 22.37
C ASN A 20 23.63 -23.90 21.51
N GLN A 21 22.84 -24.49 20.62
CA GLN A 21 23.27 -25.66 19.86
C GLN A 21 23.84 -25.34 18.48
N TYR A 22 23.36 -24.30 17.79
CA TYR A 22 23.82 -23.91 16.44
C TYR A 22 23.83 -22.39 16.28
N LEU A 23 25.01 -21.78 16.33
CA LEU A 23 25.13 -20.31 16.31
C LEU A 23 24.91 -19.65 14.94
N TYR A 24 24.97 -20.42 13.85
CA TYR A 24 24.96 -19.86 12.48
C TYR A 24 23.55 -19.57 11.93
N ASP A 25 22.52 -20.27 12.40
CA ASP A 25 21.13 -20.09 11.97
C ASP A 25 20.29 -19.27 12.97
N ASN A 26 20.86 -18.95 14.12
CA ASN A 26 20.21 -18.20 15.20
C ASN A 26 19.97 -16.72 14.88
N SER A 27 20.38 -16.23 13.74
CA SER A 27 20.27 -14.81 13.40
C SER A 27 19.72 -14.63 11.98
N ARG A 28 18.59 -13.93 11.88
CA ARG A 28 18.03 -13.48 10.60
C ARG A 28 18.12 -11.98 10.50
N ARG A 29 18.73 -11.51 9.41
CA ARG A 29 18.74 -10.08 9.06
C ARG A 29 17.55 -9.76 8.17
N PHE A 30 17.09 -8.54 8.23
CA PHE A 30 16.10 -8.00 7.33
C PHE A 30 16.39 -6.53 7.05
N THR A 31 15.89 -6.02 5.95
CA THR A 31 15.92 -4.60 5.65
C THR A 31 14.50 -4.11 5.48
N LEU A 32 14.27 -2.86 5.87
CA LEU A 32 13.02 -2.17 5.62
C LEU A 32 13.31 -0.75 5.17
N HIS A 33 12.47 -0.21 4.31
CA HIS A 33 12.53 1.17 3.89
C HIS A 33 11.45 1.98 4.59
N VAL A 34 11.87 3.01 5.32
CA VAL A 34 10.96 4.00 5.92
C VAL A 34 11.07 5.27 5.08
N PRO A 35 10.15 5.51 4.15
CA PRO A 35 10.25 6.67 3.27
C PRO A 35 10.12 7.98 4.07
N GLU A 36 10.79 9.02 3.60
CA GLU A 36 10.66 10.36 4.18
C GLU A 36 9.25 10.91 3.95
N GLN A 37 8.76 10.70 2.74
CA GLN A 37 7.40 11.04 2.32
C GLN A 37 6.86 9.89 1.46
N ARG A 38 5.54 9.76 1.43
CA ARG A 38 4.83 8.83 0.57
C ARG A 38 4.14 9.59 -0.55
N ASN A 39 4.36 9.16 -1.78
CA ASN A 39 3.77 9.77 -2.95
C ASN A 39 2.36 9.21 -3.18
N ILE A 40 1.37 10.09 -3.15
CA ILE A 40 -0.04 9.71 -3.35
C ILE A 40 -0.54 10.40 -4.62
N LEU A 41 -1.10 9.62 -5.54
CA LEU A 41 -1.82 10.13 -6.70
C LEU A 41 -3.31 10.19 -6.39
N LEU A 42 -3.91 11.36 -6.44
CA LEU A 42 -5.35 11.56 -6.35
C LEU A 42 -5.92 11.78 -7.76
N VAL A 43 -6.72 10.85 -8.22
CA VAL A 43 -7.41 10.92 -9.51
C VAL A 43 -8.87 11.29 -9.26
N ASN A 44 -9.27 12.49 -9.67
CA ASN A 44 -10.65 12.94 -9.54
C ASN A 44 -11.46 12.68 -10.82
N GLY A 45 -12.65 12.11 -10.64
CA GLY A 45 -13.63 11.98 -11.69
C GLY A 45 -14.17 13.31 -12.21
N SER A 46 -14.80 13.29 -13.35
CA SER A 46 -15.37 14.50 -13.98
C SER A 46 -16.42 15.13 -13.06
N GLY A 47 -16.24 16.41 -12.74
CA GLY A 47 -17.16 17.14 -11.87
C GLY A 47 -17.08 16.78 -10.37
N VAL A 48 -16.13 15.95 -9.97
CA VAL A 48 -15.90 15.59 -8.56
C VAL A 48 -14.81 16.48 -7.98
N ASP A 49 -15.11 17.12 -6.85
CA ASP A 49 -14.13 17.93 -6.12
C ASP A 49 -13.47 17.10 -5.03
N GLY A 50 -12.15 16.97 -5.10
CA GLY A 50 -11.32 16.34 -4.09
C GLY A 50 -11.13 17.16 -2.79
N ALA A 51 -11.92 18.21 -2.56
CA ALA A 51 -11.71 19.17 -1.46
C ALA A 51 -11.63 18.51 -0.08
N TYR A 52 -12.48 17.55 0.23
CA TYR A 52 -12.46 16.85 1.52
C TYR A 52 -11.23 15.98 1.68
N LEU A 53 -10.79 15.31 0.60
CA LEU A 53 -9.56 14.53 0.61
C LEU A 53 -8.33 15.44 0.76
N ARG A 54 -8.26 16.53 -0.01
CA ARG A 54 -7.19 17.54 0.14
C ARG A 54 -7.16 18.12 1.54
N LEU A 55 -8.31 18.53 2.08
CA LEU A 55 -8.40 19.12 3.42
C LEU A 55 -7.98 18.11 4.49
N GLY A 56 -8.45 16.87 4.39
CA GLY A 56 -8.09 15.80 5.31
C GLY A 56 -6.59 15.52 5.32
N LEU A 57 -5.94 15.62 4.16
CA LEU A 57 -4.49 15.42 4.03
C LEU A 57 -3.67 16.69 4.31
N SER A 58 -4.25 17.89 4.14
CA SER A 58 -3.56 19.18 4.30
C SER A 58 -3.20 19.51 5.74
N THR A 59 -3.89 18.96 6.71
CA THR A 59 -3.55 19.13 8.15
C THR A 59 -2.16 18.62 8.47
N GLU A 60 -1.68 17.66 7.71
CA GLU A 60 -0.31 17.14 7.80
C GLU A 60 0.65 17.83 6.81
N LEU A 61 0.15 18.29 5.64
CA LEU A 61 0.97 19.01 4.65
C LEU A 61 1.48 20.36 5.19
N SER A 62 0.81 20.92 6.19
CA SER A 62 1.21 22.19 6.83
C SER A 62 2.31 22.03 7.88
N SER A 63 2.62 20.81 8.30
CA SER A 63 3.70 20.53 9.24
C SER A 63 5.02 20.35 8.48
N SER A 64 6.13 20.78 9.08
CA SER A 64 7.49 20.55 8.55
C SER A 64 7.87 19.07 8.42
N SER A 65 6.98 18.18 8.75
CA SER A 65 7.07 16.72 8.69
C SER A 65 5.97 16.11 7.84
N ALA A 66 5.48 16.81 6.79
CA ALA A 66 4.47 16.27 5.88
C ALA A 66 4.86 14.86 5.42
N ARG A 67 3.99 13.88 5.73
CA ARG A 67 4.27 12.46 5.47
C ARG A 67 3.76 12.00 4.11
N PHE A 68 2.88 12.78 3.49
CA PHE A 68 2.35 12.55 2.15
C PHE A 68 2.73 13.67 1.21
N ASN A 69 3.15 13.31 0.00
CA ASN A 69 3.27 14.19 -1.15
C ASN A 69 2.09 13.87 -2.07
N LEU A 70 1.17 14.81 -2.22
CA LEU A 70 -0.07 14.62 -2.97
C LEU A 70 0.07 15.24 -4.36
N GLU A 71 -0.07 14.42 -5.38
CA GLU A 71 -0.27 14.84 -6.77
C GLU A 71 -1.73 14.61 -7.16
N GLU A 72 -2.36 15.63 -7.72
CA GLU A 72 -3.77 15.60 -8.10
C GLU A 72 -3.93 15.73 -9.60
N VAL A 73 -4.69 14.82 -10.19
CA VAL A 73 -4.97 14.80 -11.64
C VAL A 73 -6.46 14.54 -11.89
N SER A 74 -6.93 14.90 -13.09
CA SER A 74 -8.25 14.48 -13.56
C SER A 74 -8.21 13.04 -14.07
N GLU A 75 -9.35 12.36 -14.12
CA GLU A 75 -9.47 11.00 -14.66
C GLU A 75 -8.91 10.85 -16.08
N THR A 76 -9.00 11.90 -16.90
CA THR A 76 -8.47 11.91 -18.28
C THR A 76 -6.94 11.82 -18.35
N ALA A 77 -6.24 12.14 -17.26
CA ALA A 77 -4.79 12.07 -17.19
C ALA A 77 -4.28 10.72 -16.61
N LEU A 78 -5.17 9.85 -16.17
CA LEU A 78 -4.81 8.56 -15.56
C LEU A 78 -3.99 7.68 -16.52
N SER A 79 -4.36 7.63 -17.79
CA SER A 79 -3.70 6.82 -18.83
C SER A 79 -2.25 7.25 -19.10
N ALA A 80 -1.92 8.52 -18.89
CA ALA A 80 -0.57 9.05 -19.07
C ALA A 80 0.31 8.92 -17.82
N SER A 81 -0.28 8.60 -16.67
CA SER A 81 0.42 8.57 -15.40
C SER A 81 1.28 7.31 -15.25
N VAL A 82 2.48 7.49 -14.74
CA VAL A 82 3.36 6.38 -14.37
C VAL A 82 3.02 5.97 -12.95
N LEU A 83 2.04 5.08 -12.80
CA LEU A 83 1.49 4.69 -11.49
C LEU A 83 2.56 4.13 -10.54
N GLY A 84 3.57 3.46 -11.06
CA GLY A 84 4.64 2.85 -10.26
C GLY A 84 5.55 3.83 -9.50
N GLN A 85 5.41 5.14 -9.69
CA GLN A 85 6.11 6.16 -8.90
C GLN A 85 5.35 6.58 -7.63
N PHE A 86 4.10 6.12 -7.48
CA PHE A 86 3.26 6.43 -6.34
C PHE A 86 3.16 5.22 -5.39
N ASP A 87 3.18 5.50 -4.10
CA ASP A 87 3.00 4.50 -3.05
C ASP A 87 1.53 4.09 -2.90
N ALA A 88 0.61 5.02 -3.18
CA ALA A 88 -0.81 4.71 -3.29
C ALA A 88 -1.50 5.60 -4.33
N VAL A 89 -2.55 5.06 -4.94
CA VAL A 89 -3.42 5.74 -5.91
C VAL A 89 -4.82 5.81 -5.32
N VAL A 90 -5.45 6.99 -5.39
CA VAL A 90 -6.83 7.23 -4.94
C VAL A 90 -7.69 7.52 -6.15
N LEU A 91 -8.69 6.67 -6.43
CA LEU A 91 -9.73 6.93 -7.41
C LEU A 91 -10.93 7.56 -6.70
N ASN A 92 -11.16 8.84 -6.93
CA ASN A 92 -12.22 9.62 -6.29
C ASN A 92 -13.33 9.93 -7.28
N GLY A 93 -14.40 9.15 -7.24
CA GLY A 93 -15.56 9.34 -8.10
C GLY A 93 -15.24 9.27 -9.60
N VAL A 94 -14.23 8.49 -9.99
CA VAL A 94 -13.88 8.27 -11.40
C VAL A 94 -15.08 7.70 -12.13
N THR A 95 -15.37 8.25 -13.31
CA THR A 95 -16.59 7.92 -14.07
C THR A 95 -16.38 6.68 -14.92
N THR A 96 -15.30 6.61 -15.68
CA THR A 96 -15.00 5.53 -16.62
C THR A 96 -13.56 5.05 -16.49
N LEU A 97 -13.32 3.80 -16.83
CA LEU A 97 -12.00 3.20 -16.92
C LEU A 97 -11.89 2.43 -18.24
N SER A 98 -11.09 2.93 -19.14
CA SER A 98 -10.78 2.20 -20.38
C SER A 98 -10.07 0.87 -20.07
N SER A 99 -10.08 -0.05 -21.02
CA SER A 99 -9.37 -1.35 -20.87
C SER A 99 -7.88 -1.16 -20.61
N GLY A 100 -7.24 -0.13 -21.19
CA GLY A 100 -5.84 0.21 -20.96
C GLY A 100 -5.58 0.70 -19.54
N GLU A 101 -6.44 1.57 -19.01
CA GLU A 101 -6.34 2.07 -17.63
C GLU A 101 -6.59 0.96 -16.62
N ARG A 102 -7.60 0.11 -16.85
CA ARG A 102 -7.82 -1.08 -16.01
C ARG A 102 -6.59 -1.99 -15.96
N ALA A 103 -6.00 -2.29 -17.13
CA ALA A 103 -4.80 -3.10 -17.19
C ALA A 103 -3.62 -2.45 -16.46
N ALA A 104 -3.44 -1.13 -16.56
CA ALA A 104 -2.38 -0.39 -15.86
C ALA A 104 -2.60 -0.40 -14.34
N VAL A 105 -3.83 -0.15 -13.87
CA VAL A 105 -4.18 -0.19 -12.45
C VAL A 105 -4.04 -1.60 -11.89
N THR A 106 -4.50 -2.62 -12.61
CA THR A 106 -4.36 -4.03 -12.21
C THR A 106 -2.89 -4.43 -12.10
N ALA A 107 -2.06 -4.05 -13.09
CA ALA A 107 -0.63 -4.32 -13.05
C ALA A 107 0.07 -3.59 -11.88
N TYR A 108 -0.34 -2.35 -11.59
CA TYR A 108 0.16 -1.58 -10.46
C TYR A 108 -0.15 -2.26 -9.12
N VAL A 109 -1.40 -2.66 -8.90
CA VAL A 109 -1.81 -3.36 -7.67
C VAL A 109 -1.11 -4.70 -7.55
N ASN A 110 -1.10 -5.52 -8.61
CA ASN A 110 -0.44 -6.83 -8.60
C ASN A 110 1.08 -6.72 -8.33
N GLY A 111 1.69 -5.60 -8.71
CA GLY A 111 3.09 -5.27 -8.44
C GLY A 111 3.38 -4.77 -7.02
N GLY A 112 2.37 -4.68 -6.15
CA GLY A 112 2.50 -4.24 -4.75
C GLY A 112 1.96 -2.84 -4.47
N GLY A 113 1.41 -2.14 -5.47
CA GLY A 113 0.81 -0.81 -5.30
C GLY A 113 -0.47 -0.84 -4.47
N GLY A 114 -0.73 0.24 -3.74
CA GLY A 114 -1.94 0.43 -2.95
C GLY A 114 -3.01 1.23 -3.71
N LEU A 115 -4.25 0.76 -3.73
CA LEU A 115 -5.36 1.43 -4.39
C LEU A 115 -6.48 1.76 -3.41
N LEU A 116 -6.92 3.02 -3.38
CA LEU A 116 -8.07 3.47 -2.59
C LEU A 116 -9.18 3.91 -3.53
N ILE A 117 -10.39 3.38 -3.37
CA ILE A 117 -11.53 3.68 -4.24
C ILE A 117 -12.64 4.33 -3.41
N PHE A 118 -13.06 5.52 -3.84
CA PHE A 118 -14.31 6.16 -3.45
C PHE A 118 -15.24 6.17 -4.67
N PRO A 119 -16.46 5.64 -4.57
CA PRO A 119 -17.42 5.66 -5.68
C PRO A 119 -17.91 7.07 -5.98
N GLY A 120 -18.54 7.24 -7.13
CA GLY A 120 -19.21 8.48 -7.54
C GLY A 120 -20.57 8.20 -8.18
N ASP A 121 -21.39 9.25 -8.34
CA ASP A 121 -22.75 9.14 -8.90
C ASP A 121 -22.76 8.61 -10.33
N ASP A 122 -21.80 9.03 -11.14
CA ASP A 122 -21.73 8.77 -12.58
C ASP A 122 -20.81 7.57 -12.92
N MET A 123 -20.39 6.80 -11.91
CA MET A 123 -19.50 5.65 -12.06
C MET A 123 -20.12 4.60 -12.99
N GLN A 124 -19.42 4.25 -14.07
CA GLN A 124 -19.85 3.21 -15.00
C GLN A 124 -19.57 1.82 -14.39
N LEU A 125 -20.64 1.15 -13.96
CA LEU A 125 -20.53 -0.12 -13.22
C LEU A 125 -19.79 -1.22 -13.99
N ASP A 126 -19.96 -1.28 -15.31
CA ASP A 126 -19.30 -2.30 -16.12
C ASP A 126 -17.78 -2.14 -16.14
N ASP A 127 -17.28 -0.90 -16.19
CA ASP A 127 -15.86 -0.61 -16.16
C ASP A 127 -15.23 -0.99 -14.81
N PHE A 128 -15.88 -0.60 -13.71
CA PHE A 128 -15.42 -0.93 -12.37
C PHE A 128 -15.55 -2.41 -12.05
N ASN A 129 -16.62 -3.06 -12.48
CA ASN A 129 -16.78 -4.51 -12.36
C ASN A 129 -15.72 -5.26 -13.19
N GLY A 130 -15.32 -4.69 -14.35
CA GLY A 130 -14.18 -5.18 -15.10
C GLY A 130 -12.88 -5.10 -14.32
N LEU A 131 -12.57 -3.95 -13.69
CA LEU A 131 -11.40 -3.80 -12.82
C LEU A 131 -11.44 -4.78 -11.64
N LEU A 132 -12.58 -4.87 -10.96
CA LEU A 132 -12.75 -5.78 -9.83
C LEU A 132 -12.55 -7.24 -10.25
N SER A 133 -13.08 -7.64 -11.40
CA SER A 133 -12.86 -8.97 -11.97
C SER A 133 -11.39 -9.24 -12.29
N ASP A 134 -10.68 -8.25 -12.87
CA ASP A 134 -9.25 -8.35 -13.18
C ASP A 134 -8.40 -8.48 -11.89
N LEU A 135 -8.87 -7.95 -10.76
CA LEU A 135 -8.28 -8.06 -9.44
C LEU A 135 -8.71 -9.32 -8.67
N GLY A 136 -9.60 -10.13 -9.23
CA GLY A 136 -10.14 -11.34 -8.58
C GLY A 136 -11.16 -11.04 -7.49
N ALA A 137 -11.80 -9.86 -7.53
CA ALA A 137 -12.72 -9.34 -6.54
C ALA A 137 -14.19 -9.60 -6.90
N GLY A 138 -15.10 -9.29 -5.96
CA GLY A 138 -16.53 -9.34 -6.13
C GLY A 138 -17.06 -8.30 -7.12
N ARG A 139 -18.29 -7.89 -6.95
CA ARG A 139 -18.92 -6.98 -7.91
C ARG A 139 -19.81 -5.94 -7.25
N ILE A 140 -19.89 -4.78 -7.88
CA ILE A 140 -20.83 -3.70 -7.58
C ILE A 140 -22.14 -4.03 -8.29
N THR A 141 -23.26 -3.98 -7.57
CA THR A 141 -24.59 -4.31 -8.10
C THR A 141 -25.47 -3.07 -8.29
N GLY A 142 -25.06 -1.93 -7.76
CA GLY A 142 -25.78 -0.67 -7.87
C GLY A 142 -25.55 0.27 -6.70
N ILE A 143 -26.40 1.26 -6.54
CA ILE A 143 -26.37 2.25 -5.48
C ILE A 143 -27.73 2.25 -4.78
N SER A 144 -27.75 2.08 -3.46
CA SER A 144 -28.92 2.26 -2.62
C SER A 144 -29.01 3.70 -2.10
N ALA A 145 -30.22 4.20 -1.96
CA ALA A 145 -30.51 5.48 -1.34
C ALA A 145 -31.57 5.31 -0.26
N GLY A 146 -31.53 6.14 0.80
CA GLY A 146 -32.57 6.16 1.83
C GLY A 146 -33.94 6.48 1.22
N SER A 147 -34.99 5.86 1.73
CA SER A 147 -36.36 5.96 1.24
C SER A 147 -37.01 7.33 1.48
N ALA A 148 -36.43 8.16 2.35
CA ALA A 148 -36.87 9.53 2.63
C ALA A 148 -35.65 10.46 2.80
N SER A 149 -35.85 11.76 2.50
CA SER A 149 -34.79 12.77 2.68
C SER A 149 -34.28 12.74 4.13
N GLY A 150 -32.99 12.47 4.30
CA GLY A 150 -32.31 12.42 5.60
C GLY A 150 -32.38 11.09 6.34
N GLN A 151 -33.03 10.06 5.81
CA GLN A 151 -33.01 8.73 6.42
C GLN A 151 -31.69 8.01 6.07
N SER A 152 -31.02 7.49 7.09
CA SER A 152 -29.81 6.69 6.92
C SER A 152 -30.11 5.35 6.25
N VAL A 153 -29.28 4.95 5.28
CA VAL A 153 -29.32 3.61 4.66
C VAL A 153 -28.95 2.52 5.67
N GLY A 154 -28.14 2.85 6.67
CA GLY A 154 -27.69 1.94 7.72
C GLY A 154 -26.80 2.70 8.74
N VAL A 155 -26.35 1.98 9.74
CA VAL A 155 -25.38 2.43 10.75
C VAL A 155 -24.24 1.43 10.82
N PHE A 156 -23.09 1.82 11.32
CA PHE A 156 -22.00 0.87 11.57
C PHE A 156 -22.49 -0.22 12.54
N ASP A 157 -22.33 -1.46 12.11
CA ASP A 157 -22.74 -2.65 12.84
C ASP A 157 -21.54 -3.46 13.31
N ARG A 158 -20.65 -3.80 12.38
CA ARG A 158 -19.44 -4.55 12.70
C ARG A 158 -18.20 -3.80 12.20
N VAL A 159 -17.20 -3.74 13.07
CA VAL A 159 -15.86 -3.22 12.77
C VAL A 159 -14.85 -4.28 13.17
N ASP A 160 -14.02 -4.69 12.24
CA ASP A 160 -12.91 -5.60 12.51
C ASP A 160 -11.74 -4.80 13.12
N THR A 161 -11.77 -4.63 14.43
CA THR A 161 -10.78 -3.86 15.19
C THR A 161 -9.41 -4.54 15.23
N ASP A 162 -9.33 -5.83 14.90
CA ASP A 162 -8.08 -6.59 14.84
C ASP A 162 -7.35 -6.38 13.50
N HIS A 163 -8.02 -5.76 12.53
CA HIS A 163 -7.39 -5.42 11.26
C HIS A 163 -6.25 -4.42 11.45
N THR A 164 -5.12 -4.65 10.76
CA THR A 164 -3.89 -3.83 10.84
C THR A 164 -4.14 -2.34 10.59
N LEU A 165 -5.17 -2.01 9.82
CA LEU A 165 -5.59 -0.63 9.57
C LEU A 165 -5.86 0.14 10.87
N PHE A 166 -6.38 -0.54 11.89
CA PHE A 166 -6.73 0.06 13.19
C PHE A 166 -5.63 -0.05 14.24
N GLU A 167 -4.48 -0.65 13.92
CA GLU A 167 -3.38 -0.80 14.86
C GLU A 167 -2.94 0.55 15.44
N GLY A 168 -3.04 0.69 16.78
CA GLY A 168 -2.74 1.95 17.50
C GLY A 168 -3.74 3.08 17.27
N MET A 169 -4.89 2.85 16.62
CA MET A 169 -5.95 3.85 16.46
C MET A 169 -6.89 3.86 17.69
N PHE A 170 -7.11 2.70 18.26
CA PHE A 170 -7.87 2.54 19.48
C PHE A 170 -6.88 2.27 20.63
N GLU A 171 -6.84 3.15 21.62
CA GLU A 171 -6.18 2.81 22.88
C GLU A 171 -6.87 1.57 23.45
N SER A 172 -6.10 0.55 23.77
CA SER A 172 -6.61 -0.62 24.47
C SER A 172 -7.08 -0.14 25.85
N ASP A 173 -8.33 0.29 25.94
CA ASP A 173 -8.93 0.57 27.21
C ASP A 173 -8.96 -0.75 28.00
N LEU A 174 -8.18 -0.81 29.08
CA LEU A 174 -8.06 -1.98 29.98
C LEU A 174 -9.42 -2.42 30.54
N SER A 175 -10.48 -1.69 30.23
CA SER A 175 -11.87 -1.98 30.64
C SER A 175 -12.61 -2.96 29.74
N GLY A 176 -12.02 -3.41 28.61
CA GLY A 176 -12.66 -4.37 27.69
C GLY A 176 -13.89 -3.81 26.97
N ARG A 177 -14.05 -2.50 26.90
CA ARG A 177 -15.14 -1.87 26.15
C ARG A 177 -14.77 -1.77 24.68
N THR A 178 -15.66 -2.20 23.80
CA THR A 178 -15.54 -1.95 22.36
C THR A 178 -15.51 -0.43 22.12
N PRO A 179 -14.54 0.10 21.36
CA PRO A 179 -14.50 1.52 21.06
C PRO A 179 -15.81 1.95 20.39
N GLN A 180 -16.46 2.96 20.95
CA GLN A 180 -17.70 3.47 20.38
C GLN A 180 -17.34 4.42 19.23
N LEU A 181 -17.38 3.91 17.99
CA LEU A 181 -17.17 4.72 16.80
C LEU A 181 -18.30 5.74 16.64
N GLU A 182 -17.92 6.95 16.23
CA GLU A 182 -18.90 7.95 15.79
C GLU A 182 -19.74 7.36 14.67
N GLN A 183 -21.05 7.58 14.71
CA GLN A 183 -22.01 7.05 13.74
C GLN A 183 -22.34 8.13 12.68
N PRO A 184 -21.75 8.06 11.48
CA PRO A 184 -22.15 8.92 10.37
C PRO A 184 -23.55 8.58 9.87
N VAL A 185 -24.19 9.53 9.20
CA VAL A 185 -25.46 9.32 8.51
C VAL A 185 -25.16 9.01 7.05
N PHE A 186 -25.63 7.88 6.55
CA PHE A 186 -25.45 7.43 5.18
C PHE A 186 -26.73 7.64 4.39
N PHE A 187 -26.71 8.58 3.42
CA PHE A 187 -27.88 8.88 2.56
C PHE A 187 -27.92 7.98 1.34
N ARG A 188 -26.73 7.56 0.85
CA ARG A 188 -26.54 6.69 -0.31
C ARG A 188 -25.36 5.76 -0.04
N MET A 189 -25.40 4.59 -0.65
CA MET A 189 -24.37 3.57 -0.46
C MET A 189 -24.24 2.72 -1.72
N MET A 190 -23.02 2.41 -2.08
CA MET A 190 -22.70 1.43 -3.12
C MET A 190 -23.00 0.02 -2.61
N ASN A 191 -23.75 -0.75 -3.37
CA ASN A 191 -24.03 -2.15 -3.07
C ASN A 191 -22.92 -3.02 -3.66
N TYR A 192 -22.16 -3.64 -2.80
CA TYR A 192 -21.08 -4.54 -3.16
C TYR A 192 -21.36 -5.95 -2.69
N VAL A 193 -21.10 -6.93 -3.54
CA VAL A 193 -21.19 -8.36 -3.21
C VAL A 193 -19.77 -8.92 -3.26
N PRO A 194 -19.15 -9.20 -2.10
CA PRO A 194 -17.79 -9.72 -2.04
C PRO A 194 -17.66 -11.09 -2.70
N ALA A 195 -16.50 -11.39 -3.30
CA ALA A 195 -16.11 -12.73 -3.70
C ALA A 195 -15.63 -13.53 -2.48
N GLN A 196 -15.57 -14.84 -2.61
CA GLN A 196 -14.96 -15.68 -1.58
C GLN A 196 -13.43 -15.73 -1.76
N GLY A 197 -12.71 -15.58 -0.65
CA GLY A 197 -11.26 -15.81 -0.61
C GLY A 197 -10.44 -14.60 -0.25
N ALA A 198 -9.97 -13.82 -1.23
CA ALA A 198 -8.97 -12.75 -1.02
C ALA A 198 -9.56 -11.42 -0.51
N GLU A 199 -10.79 -11.41 -0.04
CA GLU A 199 -11.50 -10.22 0.40
C GLU A 199 -11.86 -10.26 1.88
N GLN A 200 -11.82 -9.09 2.52
CA GLN A 200 -12.19 -8.90 3.92
C GLN A 200 -13.03 -7.64 4.09
N THR A 201 -14.21 -7.78 4.68
CA THR A 201 -15.02 -6.63 5.10
C THR A 201 -14.47 -6.11 6.41
N ILE A 202 -13.88 -4.91 6.38
CA ILE A 202 -13.28 -4.25 7.55
C ILE A 202 -14.36 -3.56 8.38
N ILE A 203 -15.30 -2.88 7.71
CA ILE A 203 -16.45 -2.23 8.35
C ILE A 203 -17.70 -2.60 7.56
N SER A 204 -18.74 -3.05 8.25
CA SER A 204 -20.06 -3.25 7.66
C SER A 204 -21.12 -2.39 8.37
N LEU A 205 -22.17 -2.06 7.62
CA LEU A 205 -23.41 -1.48 8.14
C LEU A 205 -24.40 -2.58 8.52
N THR A 206 -25.48 -2.19 9.20
CA THR A 206 -26.63 -3.06 9.50
C THR A 206 -27.09 -3.81 8.25
N GLY A 207 -27.31 -5.12 8.40
CA GLY A 207 -27.64 -6.00 7.28
C GLY A 207 -26.43 -6.54 6.51
N ASP A 208 -25.25 -6.53 7.12
CA ASP A 208 -23.97 -6.99 6.53
C ASP A 208 -23.57 -6.28 5.23
N VAL A 209 -23.99 -5.01 5.06
CA VAL A 209 -23.63 -4.21 3.90
C VAL A 209 -22.21 -3.72 4.04
N PRO A 210 -21.27 -4.08 3.12
CA PRO A 210 -19.88 -3.66 3.22
C PRO A 210 -19.74 -2.15 3.07
N PHE A 211 -19.14 -1.48 4.08
CA PHE A 211 -18.80 -0.05 4.03
C PHE A 211 -17.34 0.18 3.65
N LEU A 212 -16.42 -0.57 4.27
CA LEU A 212 -15.01 -0.56 3.94
C LEU A 212 -14.58 -2.00 3.67
N GLN A 213 -14.12 -2.24 2.46
CA GLN A 213 -13.74 -3.55 1.95
C GLN A 213 -12.25 -3.55 1.59
N GLU A 214 -11.51 -4.57 2.04
CA GLU A 214 -10.18 -4.88 1.55
C GLU A 214 -10.25 -5.97 0.48
N ILE A 215 -9.44 -5.80 -0.57
CA ILE A 215 -9.22 -6.78 -1.64
C ILE A 215 -7.70 -6.94 -1.78
N ARG A 216 -7.21 -8.16 -1.69
CA ARG A 216 -5.79 -8.47 -1.93
C ARG A 216 -5.62 -9.07 -3.31
N SER A 217 -4.72 -8.49 -4.11
CA SER A 217 -4.44 -8.96 -5.47
C SER A 217 -2.94 -8.89 -5.74
N GLY A 218 -2.34 -10.01 -6.11
CA GLY A 218 -0.90 -10.11 -6.29
C GLY A 218 -0.14 -9.77 -5.01
N GLN A 219 0.67 -8.72 -5.05
CA GLN A 219 1.46 -8.23 -3.91
C GLN A 219 0.85 -6.97 -3.27
N GLY A 220 -0.21 -6.41 -3.84
CA GLY A 220 -0.84 -5.18 -3.39
C GLY A 220 -2.21 -5.38 -2.77
N SER A 221 -2.76 -4.27 -2.29
CA SER A 221 -4.08 -4.22 -1.66
C SER A 221 -4.91 -3.08 -2.21
N VAL A 222 -6.22 -3.31 -2.26
CA VAL A 222 -7.23 -2.30 -2.58
C VAL A 222 -8.11 -2.09 -1.35
N LEU A 223 -8.34 -0.85 -0.98
CA LEU A 223 -9.39 -0.46 -0.05
C LEU A 223 -10.50 0.24 -0.83
N MET A 224 -11.73 -0.19 -0.63
CA MET A 224 -12.89 0.36 -1.31
C MET A 224 -13.94 0.80 -0.28
N PHE A 225 -14.27 2.10 -0.34
CA PHE A 225 -15.36 2.67 0.45
C PHE A 225 -16.70 2.47 -0.26
N GLY A 226 -17.75 2.24 0.51
CA GLY A 226 -19.12 2.16 0.00
C GLY A 226 -19.79 3.51 -0.26
N VAL A 227 -19.12 4.63 0.07
CA VAL A 227 -19.62 6.01 -0.09
C VAL A 227 -18.60 6.90 -0.78
N GLU A 228 -19.07 7.99 -1.38
CA GLU A 228 -18.18 9.01 -1.95
C GLU A 228 -17.40 9.74 -0.85
N ALA A 229 -16.28 10.36 -1.22
CA ALA A 229 -15.48 11.19 -0.32
C ALA A 229 -16.07 12.59 -0.07
N GLY A 230 -17.31 12.84 -0.51
CA GLY A 230 -18.05 14.10 -0.35
C GLY A 230 -19.28 13.94 0.55
N VAL A 231 -20.00 15.05 0.75
CA VAL A 231 -21.14 15.10 1.67
C VAL A 231 -22.48 14.72 1.03
N ARG A 232 -22.50 14.36 -0.26
CA ARG A 232 -23.75 14.00 -0.96
C ARG A 232 -24.28 12.62 -0.58
N TRP A 233 -23.37 11.68 -0.28
CA TRP A 233 -23.72 10.31 0.07
C TRP A 233 -23.74 10.06 1.57
N SER A 234 -22.97 10.85 2.35
CA SER A 234 -22.91 10.73 3.82
C SER A 234 -22.41 12.02 4.45
N ASP A 235 -22.59 12.17 5.74
CA ASP A 235 -21.94 13.24 6.50
C ASP A 235 -20.56 12.83 7.04
N LEU A 236 -20.07 11.65 6.67
CA LEU A 236 -18.76 11.14 7.09
C LEU A 236 -17.61 12.14 6.88
N PRO A 237 -17.49 12.85 5.73
CA PRO A 237 -16.37 13.76 5.49
C PRO A 237 -16.26 14.94 6.47
N VAL A 238 -17.35 15.26 7.17
CA VAL A 238 -17.38 16.32 8.19
C VAL A 238 -17.39 15.77 9.64
N ARG A 239 -17.21 14.46 9.79
CA ARG A 239 -17.10 13.78 11.08
C ARG A 239 -15.65 13.58 11.50
N GLY A 240 -15.41 13.54 12.81
CA GLY A 240 -14.07 13.35 13.37
C GLY A 240 -13.38 12.04 12.96
N LEU A 241 -14.16 11.03 12.56
CA LEU A 241 -13.66 9.73 12.11
C LEU A 241 -13.02 9.79 10.71
N PHE A 242 -13.44 10.70 9.81
CA PHE A 242 -13.02 10.68 8.40
C PHE A 242 -11.53 10.81 8.21
N VAL A 243 -10.93 11.84 8.81
CA VAL A 243 -9.50 12.13 8.63
C VAL A 243 -8.62 10.98 9.17
N PRO A 244 -8.83 10.47 10.39
CA PRO A 244 -8.09 9.31 10.88
C PRO A 244 -8.24 8.09 9.97
N LEU A 245 -9.47 7.79 9.50
CA LEU A 245 -9.72 6.63 8.65
C LEU A 245 -9.05 6.77 7.28
N LEU A 246 -9.13 7.94 6.63
CA LEU A 246 -8.44 8.26 5.39
C LEU A 246 -6.92 8.10 5.54
N TYR A 247 -6.38 8.67 6.60
CA TYR A 247 -4.97 8.66 6.88
C TYR A 247 -4.44 7.24 7.09
N ARG A 248 -5.14 6.45 7.90
CA ARG A 248 -4.81 5.05 8.15
C ARG A 248 -4.93 4.20 6.89
N SER A 249 -5.94 4.44 6.07
CA SER A 249 -6.11 3.76 4.78
C SER A 249 -4.91 4.00 3.86
N LEU A 250 -4.47 5.25 3.72
CA LEU A 250 -3.31 5.57 2.89
C LEU A 250 -2.01 5.04 3.48
N TYR A 251 -1.83 5.07 4.80
CA TYR A 251 -0.68 4.45 5.46
C TYR A 251 -0.64 2.95 5.22
N TYR A 252 -1.75 2.28 5.43
CA TYR A 252 -1.87 0.84 5.23
C TYR A 252 -1.51 0.45 3.79
N LEU A 253 -2.15 1.09 2.82
CA LEU A 253 -1.93 0.84 1.39
C LEU A 253 -0.49 1.11 0.96
N SER A 254 0.10 2.20 1.42
CA SER A 254 1.47 2.57 1.06
C SER A 254 2.54 1.79 1.83
N ALA A 255 2.19 1.12 2.94
CA ALA A 255 3.12 0.24 3.66
C ALA A 255 3.36 -1.07 2.90
N THR A 256 2.35 -1.59 2.20
CA THR A 256 2.45 -2.83 1.43
C THR A 256 3.51 -2.73 0.33
N ALA A 257 3.62 -1.56 -0.32
CA ALA A 257 4.62 -1.29 -1.35
C ALA A 257 6.06 -1.19 -0.81
N SER A 258 6.24 -0.95 0.49
CA SER A 258 7.54 -0.58 1.08
C SER A 258 8.25 -1.69 1.87
N VAL A 259 7.61 -2.81 2.16
CA VAL A 259 8.06 -3.74 3.22
C VAL A 259 9.02 -4.83 2.74
N SER A 260 9.15 -5.08 1.47
CA SER A 260 10.04 -6.16 1.00
C SER A 260 11.44 -5.65 0.72
N GLY A 261 12.30 -5.68 1.73
CA GLY A 261 13.73 -5.70 1.50
C GLY A 261 14.07 -6.92 0.65
N GLU A 262 14.73 -6.72 -0.49
CA GLU A 262 15.19 -7.83 -1.32
C GLU A 262 16.23 -8.64 -0.55
N SER A 263 16.08 -9.96 -0.58
CA SER A 263 17.03 -10.87 0.05
C SER A 263 17.48 -11.94 -0.94
N MET A 264 18.72 -12.37 -0.82
CA MET A 264 19.28 -13.46 -1.60
C MET A 264 20.01 -14.45 -0.68
N LEU A 265 20.26 -15.64 -1.19
CA LEU A 265 21.09 -16.62 -0.51
C LEU A 265 22.53 -16.54 -1.03
N THR A 266 23.50 -16.86 -0.18
CA THR A 266 24.88 -17.10 -0.63
C THR A 266 24.91 -18.12 -1.73
N GLY A 267 25.75 -17.89 -2.75
CA GLY A 267 25.83 -18.81 -3.91
C GLY A 267 24.71 -18.65 -4.95
N SER A 268 23.63 -17.93 -4.63
CA SER A 268 22.58 -17.61 -5.61
C SER A 268 22.90 -16.29 -6.36
N GLY A 269 22.31 -16.14 -7.56
CA GLY A 269 22.32 -14.88 -8.29
C GLY A 269 21.00 -14.15 -8.12
N MET A 270 21.03 -12.81 -8.15
CA MET A 270 19.86 -11.96 -8.14
C MET A 270 19.98 -10.87 -9.21
N GLN A 271 18.89 -10.58 -9.89
CA GLN A 271 18.77 -9.41 -10.76
C GLN A 271 18.05 -8.29 -10.01
N LEU A 272 18.75 -7.20 -9.77
CA LEU A 272 18.22 -6.01 -9.15
C LEU A 272 17.75 -5.03 -10.21
N ARG A 273 16.46 -4.76 -10.28
CA ARG A 273 15.89 -3.78 -11.21
C ARG A 273 15.66 -2.44 -10.51
N LEU A 274 16.31 -1.40 -10.99
CA LEU A 274 16.17 -0.03 -10.50
C LEU A 274 15.42 0.81 -11.55
N ALA A 275 14.13 1.06 -11.27
CA ALA A 275 13.34 1.97 -12.09
C ALA A 275 13.68 3.43 -11.75
N GLY A 276 13.53 4.33 -12.73
CA GLY A 276 13.79 5.77 -12.53
C GLY A 276 15.27 6.16 -12.46
N VAL A 277 16.20 5.20 -12.56
CA VAL A 277 17.64 5.47 -12.64
C VAL A 277 18.04 5.63 -14.12
N PRO A 278 18.68 6.76 -14.53
CA PRO A 278 19.13 6.93 -15.90
C PRO A 278 20.09 5.81 -16.33
N GLY A 279 19.92 5.29 -17.53
CA GLY A 279 20.62 4.09 -18.02
C GLY A 279 22.16 4.17 -18.06
N ALA A 280 22.72 5.38 -18.04
CA ALA A 280 24.17 5.58 -17.97
C ALA A 280 24.73 5.68 -16.54
N THR A 281 23.87 5.56 -15.52
CA THR A 281 24.29 5.74 -14.13
C THR A 281 24.99 4.48 -13.61
N ARG A 282 26.14 4.66 -13.00
CA ARG A 282 26.90 3.58 -12.37
C ARG A 282 26.27 3.20 -11.04
N ILE A 283 25.95 1.92 -10.87
CA ILE A 283 25.54 1.34 -9.61
C ILE A 283 26.77 0.82 -8.87
N THR A 284 26.86 1.07 -7.60
CA THR A 284 27.89 0.55 -6.71
C THR A 284 27.23 -0.21 -5.56
N ILE A 285 27.78 -1.34 -5.17
CA ILE A 285 27.36 -2.11 -4.01
C ILE A 285 28.40 -1.93 -2.92
N ARG A 286 27.98 -1.63 -1.71
CA ARG A 286 28.84 -1.45 -0.54
C ARG A 286 28.47 -2.43 0.56
N ASP A 287 29.42 -3.16 1.09
CA ASP A 287 29.23 -4.06 2.22
C ASP A 287 29.28 -3.33 3.59
N GLU A 288 29.05 -4.07 4.68
CA GLU A 288 29.11 -3.55 6.06
C GLU A 288 30.52 -3.07 6.46
N ALA A 289 31.58 -3.54 5.78
CA ALA A 289 32.96 -3.11 6.01
C ALA A 289 33.33 -1.85 5.21
N GLY A 290 32.44 -1.38 4.35
CA GLY A 290 32.66 -0.23 3.47
C GLY A 290 33.39 -0.57 2.18
N GLN A 291 33.55 -1.86 1.85
CA GLN A 291 34.14 -2.28 0.59
C GLN A 291 33.14 -2.11 -0.54
N GLU A 292 33.56 -1.49 -1.62
CA GLU A 292 32.72 -1.18 -2.78
C GLU A 292 33.12 -2.02 -3.99
N PHE A 293 32.10 -2.48 -4.73
CA PHE A 293 32.28 -3.13 -6.02
C PHE A 293 31.13 -2.75 -6.97
N VAL A 294 31.39 -2.89 -8.28
CA VAL A 294 30.46 -2.53 -9.33
C VAL A 294 29.95 -3.81 -9.97
N PRO A 295 28.65 -4.09 -9.88
CA PRO A 295 28.06 -5.25 -10.54
C PRO A 295 28.01 -5.06 -12.06
N GLU A 296 27.85 -6.16 -12.78
CA GLU A 296 27.47 -6.09 -14.19
C GLU A 296 26.09 -5.46 -14.30
N GLN A 297 25.95 -4.46 -15.18
CA GLN A 297 24.68 -3.74 -15.33
C GLN A 297 24.33 -3.53 -16.78
N ARG A 298 23.02 -3.55 -17.06
CA ARG A 298 22.46 -3.29 -18.39
C ARG A 298 21.19 -2.46 -18.28
N THR A 299 20.86 -1.74 -19.34
CA THR A 299 19.59 -1.00 -19.41
C THR A 299 18.56 -1.82 -20.16
N VAL A 300 17.40 -2.06 -19.53
CA VAL A 300 16.29 -2.81 -20.11
C VAL A 300 15.00 -2.00 -19.91
N LEU A 301 14.35 -1.62 -21.01
CA LEU A 301 13.08 -0.87 -20.98
C LEU A 301 13.11 0.38 -20.05
N GLY A 302 14.20 1.14 -20.10
CA GLY A 302 14.36 2.37 -19.31
C GLY A 302 14.68 2.16 -17.83
N ALA A 303 14.86 0.94 -17.38
CA ALA A 303 15.34 0.60 -16.04
C ALA A 303 16.78 0.07 -16.10
N VAL A 304 17.57 0.35 -15.08
CA VAL A 304 18.89 -0.28 -14.91
C VAL A 304 18.70 -1.62 -14.18
N VAL A 305 19.22 -2.68 -14.78
CA VAL A 305 19.25 -4.03 -14.20
C VAL A 305 20.69 -4.36 -13.85
N ALA A 306 20.97 -4.53 -12.55
CA ALA A 306 22.26 -4.98 -12.05
C ALA A 306 22.21 -6.47 -11.76
N GLU A 307 23.24 -7.22 -12.21
CA GLU A 307 23.36 -8.65 -11.93
C GLU A 307 24.26 -8.86 -10.72
N LEU A 308 23.67 -9.38 -9.65
CA LEU A 308 24.36 -9.71 -8.42
C LEU A 308 24.62 -11.22 -8.42
N THR A 309 25.90 -11.61 -8.55
CA THR A 309 26.30 -13.02 -8.53
C THR A 309 26.72 -13.41 -7.13
N GLY A 310 26.17 -14.50 -6.61
CA GLY A 310 26.33 -14.92 -5.21
C GLY A 310 27.76 -15.25 -4.79
N SER A 311 28.67 -15.49 -5.74
CA SER A 311 30.09 -15.75 -5.46
C SER A 311 30.84 -14.56 -4.83
N PHE A 312 30.26 -13.36 -4.87
CA PHE A 312 30.87 -12.15 -4.32
C PHE A 312 30.32 -11.78 -2.94
N PHE A 313 29.26 -12.46 -2.48
CA PHE A 313 28.56 -12.06 -1.27
C PHE A 313 28.75 -13.06 -0.14
N ILE A 314 29.22 -12.56 0.98
CA ILE A 314 29.16 -13.23 2.28
C ILE A 314 27.82 -12.85 2.95
N PRO A 315 27.31 -13.65 3.91
CA PRO A 315 26.12 -13.28 4.64
C PRO A 315 26.24 -11.92 5.32
N GLY A 316 25.33 -10.98 5.02
CA GLY A 316 25.43 -9.61 5.53
C GLY A 316 24.40 -8.69 4.91
N THR A 317 24.56 -7.40 5.18
CA THR A 317 23.75 -6.33 4.60
C THR A 317 24.59 -5.54 3.61
N TYR A 318 24.01 -5.21 2.47
CA TYR A 318 24.68 -4.51 1.39
C TYR A 318 23.86 -3.29 0.96
N ASP A 319 24.52 -2.15 0.84
CA ASP A 319 23.93 -0.92 0.31
C ASP A 319 24.10 -0.86 -1.21
N VAL A 320 23.03 -0.59 -1.92
CA VAL A 320 23.00 -0.30 -3.35
C VAL A 320 23.04 1.21 -3.52
N LEU A 321 24.08 1.71 -4.16
CA LEU A 321 24.32 3.15 -4.30
C LEU A 321 24.18 3.59 -5.76
N VAL A 322 23.55 4.75 -5.91
CA VAL A 322 23.48 5.51 -7.16
C VAL A 322 24.01 6.92 -6.85
N ASN A 323 25.06 7.36 -7.53
CA ASN A 323 25.71 8.66 -7.25
C ASN A 323 26.07 8.86 -5.76
N ASN A 324 26.46 7.80 -5.07
CA ASN A 324 26.80 7.77 -3.64
C ASN A 324 25.59 7.79 -2.65
N ASP A 325 24.36 7.91 -3.16
CA ASP A 325 23.16 7.84 -2.35
C ASP A 325 22.66 6.38 -2.25
N VAL A 326 22.27 5.96 -1.06
CA VAL A 326 21.70 4.62 -0.85
C VAL A 326 20.27 4.59 -1.39
N VAL A 327 20.11 3.96 -2.56
CA VAL A 327 18.81 3.82 -3.21
C VAL A 327 18.10 2.53 -2.81
N ARG A 328 18.86 1.53 -2.34
CA ARG A 328 18.30 0.26 -1.85
C ARG A 328 19.27 -0.40 -0.88
N ARG A 329 18.73 -1.29 -0.05
CA ARG A 329 19.53 -2.13 0.86
C ARG A 329 19.05 -3.58 0.72
N ILE A 330 19.98 -4.50 0.51
CA ILE A 330 19.71 -5.92 0.34
C ILE A 330 20.33 -6.74 1.47
N VAL A 331 19.76 -7.90 1.74
CA VAL A 331 20.30 -8.86 2.71
C VAL A 331 20.74 -10.12 1.97
N VAL A 332 21.93 -10.60 2.30
CA VAL A 332 22.41 -11.91 1.89
C VAL A 332 22.34 -12.84 3.08
N HIS A 333 21.57 -13.91 2.97
CA HIS A 333 21.45 -14.96 3.96
C HIS A 333 22.38 -16.14 3.64
N PRO A 334 22.84 -16.90 4.66
CA PRO A 334 23.48 -18.18 4.41
C PRO A 334 22.52 -19.11 3.65
N ASP A 335 23.07 -19.95 2.77
CA ASP A 335 22.26 -21.00 2.15
C ASP A 335 21.86 -22.02 3.23
N PRO A 336 20.55 -22.30 3.42
CA PRO A 336 20.11 -23.33 4.37
C PRO A 336 20.70 -24.71 4.11
N ALA A 337 21.10 -25.01 2.86
CA ALA A 337 21.76 -26.26 2.50
C ALA A 337 23.15 -26.40 3.15
N GLU A 338 23.85 -25.31 3.45
CA GLU A 338 25.12 -25.30 4.17
C GLU A 338 24.95 -25.67 5.65
N SER A 339 23.75 -25.50 6.21
CA SER A 339 23.42 -25.84 7.60
C SER A 339 22.89 -27.27 7.75
N ASN A 340 22.66 -27.97 6.67
CA ASN A 340 22.06 -29.31 6.69
C ASN A 340 23.17 -30.36 6.81
N LEU A 341 23.74 -30.51 8.01
CA LEU A 341 24.68 -31.56 8.39
C LEU A 341 23.95 -32.91 8.64
N ALA A 342 22.92 -33.25 7.87
CA ALA A 342 22.36 -34.59 7.88
C ALA A 342 23.36 -35.55 7.21
N LEU A 343 24.21 -36.16 8.04
CA LEU A 343 24.99 -37.35 7.70
C LEU A 343 24.10 -38.58 7.60
#